data_8438b99f54f143b35923a36fe2be5f3d
#
_entry.id   8438b99f54f143b35923a36fe2be5f3d
#
_cell.length_a   1.000
_cell.length_b   1.000
_cell.length_c   1.000
_cell.angle_alpha   90.00
_cell.angle_beta   90.00
_cell.angle_gamma   90.00
#
_symmetry.space_group_name_H-M   'P 1'
#
loop_
_entity.id
_entity.type
_entity.pdbx_description
1 polymer ?
#
loop_
_entity_poly.entity_id
_entity_poly.type
_entity_poly.pdbx_seq_one_letter_code
_entity_poly.pdbx_strand_id
1 'polypeptide(L)'
;MEKVTLNEVAHSLFYAPMYVAIEEGYFEEEGIDLDLVTGYGADKTMTALLTGEADIGFMGSEASIYTYLQGAKDYAINFAQLTQRAGNFLISREPIDDFSWDMLKGHYVLGGRKGGMPQMVFEYILKKNNINPDTDLTIDTSIDFGSTAAAFAG
;
A
#
# COMPACT_ATOMS: atom_id res chain seq x y z
N MET A 1 -17.97 25.01 2.81
CA MET A 1 -17.36 23.75 2.36
C MET A 1 -17.18 22.85 3.57
N GLU A 2 -17.47 21.60 3.44
CA GLU A 2 -17.24 20.59 4.48
C GLU A 2 -15.75 20.22 4.47
N LYS A 3 -15.12 20.22 5.66
CA LYS A 3 -13.72 19.80 5.76
C LYS A 3 -13.64 18.30 5.78
N VAL A 4 -12.80 17.73 4.92
CA VAL A 4 -12.56 16.28 4.81
C VAL A 4 -11.07 16.03 4.79
N THR A 5 -10.59 15.21 5.71
CA THR A 5 -9.21 14.74 5.74
C THR A 5 -9.11 13.38 5.05
N LEU A 6 -8.35 13.32 3.96
CA LEU A 6 -8.05 12.10 3.23
C LEU A 6 -6.61 11.68 3.51
N ASN A 7 -6.42 10.50 4.09
CA ASN A 7 -5.09 9.95 4.32
C ASN A 7 -4.74 8.95 3.21
N GLU A 8 -3.75 9.29 2.38
CA GLU A 8 -3.24 8.40 1.32
C GLU A 8 -2.10 7.52 1.81
N VAL A 9 -2.04 6.28 1.32
CA VAL A 9 -1.02 5.30 1.70
C VAL A 9 0.39 5.69 1.23
N ALA A 10 0.50 6.39 0.13
CA ALA A 10 1.75 6.86 -0.46
C ALA A 10 1.46 7.97 -1.47
N HIS A 11 2.39 8.91 -1.62
CA HIS A 11 2.31 9.91 -2.68
C HIS A 11 2.94 9.34 -3.95
N SER A 12 2.13 9.09 -5.00
CA SER A 12 2.58 8.36 -6.18
C SER A 12 1.82 8.78 -7.44
N LEU A 13 2.52 8.86 -8.56
CA LEU A 13 1.91 9.05 -9.88
C LEU A 13 0.83 8.01 -10.22
N PHE A 14 0.84 6.87 -9.55
CA PHE A 14 -0.19 5.85 -9.66
C PHE A 14 -1.59 6.36 -9.25
N TYR A 15 -1.63 7.42 -8.47
CA TYR A 15 -2.85 8.08 -7.98
C TYR A 15 -3.14 9.42 -8.68
N ALA A 16 -2.52 9.65 -9.83
CA ALA A 16 -2.66 10.89 -10.59
C ALA A 16 -4.11 11.38 -10.79
N PRO A 17 -5.13 10.52 -11.03
CA PRO A 17 -6.51 10.99 -11.15
C PRO A 17 -7.02 11.72 -9.90
N MET A 18 -6.61 11.32 -8.71
CA MET A 18 -6.95 12.00 -7.46
C MET A 18 -6.29 13.37 -7.37
N TYR A 19 -4.99 13.46 -7.72
CA TYR A 19 -4.28 14.74 -7.70
C TYR A 19 -4.81 15.72 -8.74
N VAL A 20 -5.18 15.23 -9.93
CA VAL A 20 -5.86 16.07 -10.93
C VAL A 20 -7.18 16.61 -10.38
N ALA A 21 -7.97 15.78 -9.70
CA ALA A 21 -9.22 16.24 -9.11
C ALA A 21 -9.02 17.31 -8.03
N ILE A 22 -7.91 17.24 -7.29
CA ILE A 22 -7.54 18.27 -6.30
C ILE A 22 -7.11 19.56 -7.02
N GLU A 23 -6.16 19.48 -7.95
CA GLU A 23 -5.58 20.64 -8.64
C GLU A 23 -6.58 21.38 -9.52
N GLU A 24 -7.54 20.66 -10.13
CA GLU A 24 -8.61 21.26 -10.95
C GLU A 24 -9.79 21.76 -10.11
N GLY A 25 -9.75 21.59 -8.78
CA GLY A 25 -10.78 22.10 -7.88
C GLY A 25 -12.10 21.33 -7.87
N TYR A 26 -12.12 20.08 -8.33
CA TYR A 26 -13.37 19.30 -8.41
C TYR A 26 -13.97 18.98 -7.02
N PHE A 27 -13.14 18.89 -5.98
CA PHE A 27 -13.63 18.73 -4.62
C PHE A 27 -14.32 20.01 -4.11
N GLU A 28 -13.75 21.18 -4.44
CA GLU A 28 -14.32 22.47 -4.07
C GLU A 28 -15.64 22.74 -4.80
N GLU A 29 -15.77 22.32 -6.07
CA GLU A 29 -17.02 22.38 -6.83
C GLU A 29 -18.15 21.59 -6.17
N GLU A 30 -17.80 20.47 -5.51
CA GLU A 30 -18.72 19.63 -4.73
C GLU A 30 -18.89 20.12 -3.26
N GLY A 31 -18.31 21.25 -2.91
CA GLY A 31 -18.42 21.86 -1.58
C GLY A 31 -17.49 21.22 -0.52
N ILE A 32 -16.47 20.50 -0.92
CA ILE A 32 -15.49 19.84 -0.06
C ILE A 32 -14.22 20.67 0.00
N ASP A 33 -13.74 20.93 1.23
CA ASP A 33 -12.41 21.47 1.54
C ASP A 33 -11.52 20.28 1.95
N LEU A 34 -10.77 19.75 0.96
CA LEU A 34 -10.00 18.52 1.14
C LEU A 34 -8.60 18.79 1.68
N ASP A 35 -8.27 18.14 2.80
CA ASP A 35 -6.92 18.07 3.36
C ASP A 35 -6.31 16.70 3.04
N LEU A 36 -5.25 16.68 2.22
CA LEU A 36 -4.56 15.45 1.81
C LEU A 36 -3.33 15.23 2.69
N VAL A 37 -3.32 14.11 3.42
CA VAL A 37 -2.22 13.69 4.30
C VAL A 37 -1.65 12.36 3.82
N THR A 38 -0.32 12.23 3.80
CA THR A 38 0.36 10.98 3.41
C THR A 38 0.77 10.16 4.64
N GLY A 39 0.26 8.93 4.76
CA GLY A 39 0.54 8.01 5.88
C GLY A 39 1.81 7.18 5.71
N TYR A 40 2.29 6.99 4.48
CA TYR A 40 3.47 6.17 4.13
C TYR A 40 3.35 4.67 4.49
N GLY A 41 2.13 4.17 4.62
CA GLY A 41 1.86 2.76 4.85
C GLY A 41 0.39 2.48 5.15
N ALA A 42 -0.12 1.33 4.71
CA ALA A 42 -1.52 0.95 4.90
C ALA A 42 -1.89 0.80 6.39
N ASP A 43 -0.93 0.38 7.21
CA ASP A 43 -1.08 0.29 8.67
C ASP A 43 -1.32 1.67 9.30
N LYS A 44 -0.59 2.69 8.86
CA LYS A 44 -0.72 4.07 9.36
C LYS A 44 -2.01 4.73 8.86
N THR A 45 -2.32 4.56 7.57
CA THR A 45 -3.56 5.09 6.98
C THR A 45 -4.80 4.46 7.63
N MET A 46 -4.78 3.15 7.87
CA MET A 46 -5.88 2.47 8.59
C MET A 46 -5.99 2.96 10.04
N THR A 47 -4.87 3.17 10.72
CA THR A 47 -4.88 3.72 12.08
C THR A 47 -5.50 5.11 12.10
N ALA A 48 -5.08 6.02 11.21
CA ALA A 48 -5.65 7.37 11.11
C ALA A 48 -7.17 7.35 10.89
N LEU A 49 -7.65 6.43 10.03
CA LEU A 49 -9.09 6.25 9.80
C LEU A 49 -9.82 5.76 11.06
N LEU A 50 -9.31 4.73 11.73
CA LEU A 50 -9.95 4.14 12.91
C LEU A 50 -9.89 5.03 14.16
N THR A 51 -8.90 5.92 14.26
CA THR A 51 -8.79 6.90 15.35
C THR A 51 -9.57 8.19 15.11
N GLY A 52 -10.09 8.39 13.89
CA GLY A 52 -10.78 9.61 13.50
C GLY A 52 -9.83 10.78 13.18
N GLU A 53 -8.55 10.51 12.97
CA GLU A 53 -7.58 11.50 12.46
C GLU A 53 -7.78 11.76 10.96
N ALA A 54 -8.40 10.82 10.25
CA ALA A 54 -8.80 10.96 8.86
C ALA A 54 -10.24 10.49 8.68
N ASP A 55 -10.98 11.17 7.80
CA ASP A 55 -12.35 10.82 7.43
C ASP A 55 -12.37 9.73 6.36
N ILE A 56 -11.36 9.77 5.47
CA ILE A 56 -11.22 8.84 4.35
C ILE A 56 -9.80 8.28 4.36
N GLY A 57 -9.67 6.95 4.27
CA GLY A 57 -8.40 6.26 4.03
C GLY A 57 -8.30 5.80 2.59
N PHE A 58 -7.27 6.26 1.87
CA PHE A 58 -6.96 5.80 0.53
C PHE A 58 -5.81 4.80 0.57
N MET A 59 -6.13 3.50 0.49
CA MET A 59 -5.20 2.39 0.64
C MET A 59 -5.75 1.13 -0.06
N GLY A 60 -4.97 0.05 -0.06
CA GLY A 60 -5.44 -1.24 -0.54
C GLY A 60 -6.57 -1.80 0.32
N SER A 61 -7.54 -2.45 -0.31
CA SER A 61 -8.73 -3.01 0.36
C SER A 61 -8.41 -4.13 1.35
N GLU A 62 -7.25 -4.77 1.24
CA GLU A 62 -6.77 -5.79 2.18
C GLU A 62 -6.66 -5.28 3.61
N ALA A 63 -6.34 -3.99 3.80
CA ALA A 63 -6.25 -3.40 5.13
C ALA A 63 -7.59 -3.45 5.88
N SER A 64 -8.72 -3.25 5.20
CA SER A 64 -10.05 -3.40 5.80
C SER A 64 -10.36 -4.85 6.16
N ILE A 65 -9.94 -5.80 5.33
CA ILE A 65 -10.11 -7.24 5.59
C ILE A 65 -9.32 -7.67 6.83
N TYR A 66 -8.05 -7.28 6.93
CA TYR A 66 -7.22 -7.58 8.09
C TYR A 66 -7.80 -7.03 9.39
N THR A 67 -8.25 -5.78 9.37
CA THR A 67 -8.84 -5.12 10.53
C THR A 67 -10.12 -5.82 10.97
N TYR A 68 -10.99 -6.18 10.03
CA TYR A 68 -12.18 -6.95 10.30
C TYR A 68 -11.87 -8.32 10.93
N LEU A 69 -10.91 -9.07 10.35
CA LEU A 69 -10.48 -10.38 10.85
C LEU A 69 -9.83 -10.32 12.24
N GLN A 70 -9.23 -9.19 12.60
CA GLN A 70 -8.69 -8.95 13.94
C GLN A 70 -9.76 -8.61 14.98
N GLY A 71 -11.01 -8.55 14.58
CA GLY A 71 -12.15 -8.36 15.49
C GLY A 71 -12.45 -6.90 15.81
N ALA A 72 -12.07 -5.96 14.96
CA ALA A 72 -12.49 -4.57 15.10
C ALA A 72 -14.02 -4.48 15.11
N LYS A 73 -14.56 -3.78 16.11
CA LYS A 73 -16.02 -3.56 16.22
C LYS A 73 -16.51 -2.49 15.26
N ASP A 74 -15.67 -1.47 15.05
CA ASP A 74 -15.87 -0.41 14.09
C ASP A 74 -14.80 -0.61 13.01
N TYR A 75 -15.20 -1.06 11.84
CA TYR A 75 -14.31 -1.43 10.75
C TYR A 75 -14.56 -0.57 9.51
N ALA A 76 -13.50 -0.37 8.75
CA ALA A 76 -13.56 0.42 7.52
C ALA A 76 -14.42 -0.25 6.45
N ILE A 77 -15.20 0.56 5.74
CA ILE A 77 -16.05 0.14 4.62
C ILE A 77 -15.46 0.69 3.32
N ASN A 78 -15.19 -0.18 2.36
CA ASN A 78 -14.75 0.25 1.03
C ASN A 78 -15.96 0.75 0.23
N PHE A 79 -15.89 1.98 -0.28
CA PHE A 79 -16.99 2.60 -1.03
C PHE A 79 -16.61 3.02 -2.45
N ALA A 80 -15.32 3.16 -2.75
CA ALA A 80 -14.84 3.56 -4.07
C ALA A 80 -13.51 2.88 -4.43
N GLN A 81 -13.25 2.69 -5.71
CA GLN A 81 -12.01 2.16 -6.23
C GLN A 81 -11.42 3.13 -7.25
N LEU A 82 -10.22 3.66 -6.96
CA LEU A 82 -9.49 4.55 -7.86
C LEU A 82 -8.58 3.78 -8.82
N THR A 83 -7.90 2.73 -8.34
CA THR A 83 -6.95 1.95 -9.13
C THR A 83 -7.46 0.51 -9.30
N GLN A 84 -7.33 -0.03 -10.52
CA GLN A 84 -7.83 -1.36 -10.84
C GLN A 84 -6.76 -2.45 -10.85
N ARG A 85 -5.49 -2.06 -11.04
CA ARG A 85 -4.36 -3.00 -11.13
C ARG A 85 -3.21 -2.51 -10.29
N ALA A 86 -2.54 -3.44 -9.60
CA ALA A 86 -1.31 -3.14 -8.88
C ALA A 86 -0.16 -2.86 -9.86
N GLY A 87 0.65 -1.84 -9.56
CA GLY A 87 1.83 -1.44 -10.32
C GLY A 87 3.14 -1.81 -9.62
N ASN A 88 3.21 -2.98 -8.96
CA ASN A 88 4.41 -3.41 -8.24
C ASN A 88 5.26 -4.31 -9.11
N PHE A 89 6.58 -4.09 -9.07
CA PHE A 89 7.57 -4.86 -9.82
C PHE A 89 8.62 -5.38 -8.85
N LEU A 90 9.06 -6.63 -9.06
CA LEU A 90 10.24 -7.17 -8.41
C LEU A 90 11.48 -6.69 -9.19
N ILE A 91 12.43 -6.10 -8.47
CA ILE A 91 13.62 -5.49 -9.07
C ILE A 91 14.84 -6.17 -8.43
N SER A 92 15.82 -6.54 -9.25
CA SER A 92 17.13 -7.02 -8.80
C SER A 92 18.22 -5.98 -9.05
N ARG A 93 19.33 -6.06 -8.29
CA ARG A 93 20.51 -5.18 -8.48
C ARG A 93 21.29 -5.57 -9.72
N GLU A 94 21.28 -6.86 -10.06
CA GLU A 94 21.97 -7.40 -11.22
C GLU A 94 20.95 -7.88 -12.26
N PRO A 95 21.29 -7.82 -13.55
CA PRO A 95 20.44 -8.37 -14.60
C PRO A 95 20.21 -9.88 -14.39
N ILE A 96 18.97 -10.31 -14.60
CA ILE A 96 18.58 -11.72 -14.56
C ILE A 96 17.87 -12.03 -15.88
N ASP A 97 18.53 -12.83 -16.74
CA ASP A 97 18.00 -13.16 -18.06
C ASP A 97 16.84 -14.16 -17.99
N ASP A 98 16.97 -15.21 -17.16
CA ASP A 98 15.98 -16.27 -17.01
C ASP A 98 15.50 -16.35 -15.55
N PHE A 99 14.66 -15.39 -15.14
CA PHE A 99 14.13 -15.33 -13.78
C PHE A 99 13.22 -16.54 -13.47
N SER A 100 13.43 -17.15 -12.31
CA SER A 100 12.49 -18.06 -11.68
C SER A 100 12.27 -17.69 -10.22
N TRP A 101 11.08 -17.99 -9.68
CA TRP A 101 10.75 -17.68 -8.28
C TRP A 101 11.68 -18.40 -7.28
N ASP A 102 12.18 -19.59 -7.63
CA ASP A 102 13.12 -20.35 -6.78
C ASP A 102 14.45 -19.61 -6.52
N MET A 103 14.81 -18.68 -7.39
CA MET A 103 16.00 -17.84 -7.21
C MET A 103 15.91 -16.92 -5.98
N LEU A 104 14.72 -16.69 -5.46
CA LEU A 104 14.54 -15.85 -4.27
C LEU A 104 14.88 -16.58 -2.97
N LYS A 105 15.01 -17.90 -2.98
CA LYS A 105 15.34 -18.66 -1.77
C LYS A 105 16.72 -18.26 -1.24
N GLY A 106 16.76 -18.00 0.07
CA GLY A 106 17.96 -17.53 0.76
C GLY A 106 18.28 -16.05 0.59
N HIS A 107 17.50 -15.31 -0.20
CA HIS A 107 17.73 -13.89 -0.41
C HIS A 107 16.96 -12.99 0.57
N TYR A 108 17.43 -11.75 0.70
CA TYR A 108 16.75 -10.66 1.42
C TYR A 108 15.99 -9.79 0.42
N VAL A 109 14.70 -9.60 0.66
CA VAL A 109 13.80 -8.87 -0.24
C VAL A 109 13.04 -7.79 0.54
N LEU A 110 12.99 -6.58 0.00
CA LEU A 110 12.10 -5.53 0.48
C LEU A 110 10.69 -5.84 -0.03
N GLY A 111 9.85 -6.41 0.83
CA GLY A 111 8.57 -6.99 0.44
C GLY A 111 7.38 -6.05 0.46
N GLY A 112 7.64 -4.75 0.62
CA GLY A 112 6.60 -3.75 0.83
C GLY A 112 6.21 -3.59 2.31
N ARG A 113 5.38 -2.62 2.62
CA ARG A 113 4.98 -2.33 4.00
C ARG A 113 4.05 -3.41 4.56
N LYS A 114 4.25 -3.75 5.84
CA LYS A 114 3.44 -4.76 6.55
C LYS A 114 1.94 -4.45 6.47
N GLY A 115 1.16 -5.45 6.09
CA GLY A 115 -0.30 -5.34 5.95
C GLY A 115 -0.76 -4.65 4.67
N GLY A 116 0.17 -4.28 3.77
CA GLY A 116 -0.14 -3.67 2.48
C GLY A 116 -0.27 -4.68 1.34
N MET A 117 -0.91 -4.26 0.26
CA MET A 117 -1.14 -5.10 -0.91
C MET A 117 0.16 -5.67 -1.53
N PRO A 118 1.27 -4.93 -1.66
CA PRO A 118 2.51 -5.48 -2.19
C PRO A 118 2.99 -6.72 -1.42
N GLN A 119 3.00 -6.66 -0.10
CA GLN A 119 3.38 -7.80 0.74
C GLN A 119 2.43 -8.98 0.51
N MET A 120 1.13 -8.76 0.62
CA MET A 120 0.13 -9.81 0.49
C MET A 120 0.23 -10.55 -0.85
N VAL A 121 0.34 -9.79 -1.95
CA VAL A 121 0.45 -10.36 -3.30
C VAL A 121 1.77 -11.10 -3.48
N PHE A 122 2.88 -10.55 -2.98
CA PHE A 122 4.18 -11.18 -3.05
C PHE A 122 4.19 -12.52 -2.32
N GLU A 123 3.73 -12.57 -1.08
CA GLU A 123 3.62 -13.83 -0.31
C GLU A 123 2.68 -14.83 -0.97
N TYR A 124 1.57 -14.37 -1.56
CA TYR A 124 0.68 -15.25 -2.32
C TYR A 124 1.38 -15.88 -3.52
N ILE A 125 2.15 -15.10 -4.28
CA ILE A 125 2.92 -15.59 -5.43
C ILE A 125 3.98 -16.61 -4.98
N LEU A 126 4.72 -16.33 -3.89
CA LEU A 126 5.69 -17.27 -3.32
C LEU A 126 5.04 -18.61 -2.98
N LYS A 127 3.92 -18.58 -2.25
CA LYS A 127 3.16 -19.78 -1.87
C LYS A 127 2.67 -20.56 -3.09
N LYS A 128 2.24 -19.86 -4.16
CA LYS A 128 1.84 -20.49 -5.44
C LYS A 128 3.00 -21.18 -6.14
N ASN A 129 4.23 -20.75 -5.91
CA ASN A 129 5.44 -21.36 -6.44
C ASN A 129 6.13 -22.32 -5.45
N ASN A 130 5.42 -22.80 -4.43
CA ASN A 130 5.90 -23.70 -3.39
C ASN A 130 7.10 -23.14 -2.61
N ILE A 131 7.14 -21.82 -2.40
CA ILE A 131 8.14 -21.13 -1.58
C ILE A 131 7.45 -20.67 -0.31
N ASN A 132 8.03 -21.04 0.83
CA ASN A 132 7.54 -20.61 2.12
C ASN A 132 8.09 -19.21 2.45
N PRO A 133 7.25 -18.17 2.54
CA PRO A 133 7.71 -16.80 2.81
C PRO A 133 8.37 -16.63 4.19
N ASP A 134 8.08 -17.52 5.14
CA ASP A 134 8.60 -17.42 6.51
C ASP A 134 9.97 -18.08 6.70
N THR A 135 10.33 -19.04 5.83
CA THR A 135 11.53 -19.90 6.02
C THR A 135 12.50 -19.90 4.85
N ASP A 136 12.01 -19.67 3.62
CA ASP A 136 12.83 -19.87 2.42
C ASP A 136 13.60 -18.62 2.01
N LEU A 137 13.18 -17.43 2.48
CA LEU A 137 13.83 -16.15 2.23
C LEU A 137 13.57 -15.19 3.40
N THR A 138 14.24 -14.04 3.40
CA THR A 138 13.95 -12.97 4.37
C THR A 138 13.16 -11.87 3.68
N ILE A 139 11.93 -11.60 4.14
CA ILE A 139 11.09 -10.52 3.64
C ILE A 139 11.06 -9.39 4.67
N ASP A 140 11.66 -8.25 4.33
CA ASP A 140 11.56 -7.05 5.15
C ASP A 140 10.32 -6.24 4.78
N THR A 141 9.44 -6.06 5.74
CA THR A 141 8.20 -5.30 5.62
C THR A 141 8.17 -4.05 6.51
N SER A 142 9.32 -3.68 7.08
CA SER A 142 9.44 -2.55 8.00
C SER A 142 9.65 -1.20 7.30
N ILE A 143 10.09 -1.23 6.03
CA ILE A 143 10.46 -0.02 5.28
C ILE A 143 9.20 0.70 4.76
N ASP A 144 9.12 1.99 5.01
CA ASP A 144 8.04 2.83 4.47
C ASP A 144 8.14 2.95 2.94
N PHE A 145 7.01 3.10 2.25
CA PHE A 145 6.97 3.17 0.78
C PHE A 145 7.86 4.28 0.21
N GLY A 146 7.89 5.45 0.84
CA GLY A 146 8.75 6.56 0.42
C GLY A 146 10.25 6.29 0.55
N SER A 147 10.65 5.33 1.37
CA SER A 147 12.06 4.99 1.66
C SER A 147 12.55 3.73 0.93
N THR A 148 11.66 3.00 0.25
CA THR A 148 12.01 1.69 -0.36
C THR A 148 13.12 1.81 -1.39
N ALA A 149 13.08 2.81 -2.26
CA ALA A 149 14.12 3.03 -3.28
C ALA A 149 15.49 3.33 -2.66
N ALA A 150 15.53 4.18 -1.62
CA ALA A 150 16.77 4.49 -0.90
C ALA A 150 17.33 3.27 -0.17
N ALA A 151 16.47 2.50 0.50
CA ALA A 151 16.86 1.27 1.18
C ALA A 151 17.36 0.18 0.21
N PHE A 152 16.84 0.15 -1.01
CA PHE A 152 17.32 -0.76 -2.05
C PHE A 152 18.66 -0.32 -2.64
N ALA A 153 18.91 0.99 -2.77
CA ALA A 153 20.14 1.54 -3.35
C ALA A 153 21.35 1.44 -2.40
N GLY A 154 21.13 1.51 -1.07
CA GLY A 154 22.16 1.38 -0.02
C GLY A 154 22.54 -0.04 0.27
#